data_f945561bb683f5873f1c9ec5fe0adb9d
#
_entry.id   f945561bb683f5873f1c9ec5fe0adb9d
#
_cell.length_a   1.000
_cell.length_b   1.000
_cell.length_c   1.000
_cell.angle_alpha   90.00
_cell.angle_beta   90.00
_cell.angle_gamma   90.00
#
_symmetry.space_group_name_H-M   'P 1'
#
loop_
_entity.id
_entity.type
_entity.pdbx_description
1 polymer ?
#
loop_
_entity_poly.entity_id
_entity_poly.type
_entity_poly.pdbx_seq_one_letter_code
_entity_poly.pdbx_strand_id
1 'polypeptide(L)'
;MKRRLLAVLLTAGLVLSMTACGGKSEESASGSASEDTSAADAGGEADAGEADAADDAGGADAKDISIAVNLKTLNSEYWGNVKAGCDKAAEELGIEVTVNGPDAESEIAQQVTQIGDQLAQDVDAIIVAPCDTDAVSGALESASGEIPVFFIDQDVDFPGKTSFVGTSNVDAAKKGGQYVGKKIGKDAKVVIIYGQEGESTSNARTQGYKEGLAEFGIEPIAEMSGNNVSDTAKAAMEDLLTRFNNEIDAVLCMNDDTAIGALSACQDAGVAEDITIIGFDGNQSAVELVAAGDLEATIAQQPSEMGYIAVMNAYKAINGETVEKEIPIDTIFITKDNAEEYLK
;
A
#
# COMPACT_ATOMS: atom_id res chain seq x y z
N MET A 1 10.38 18.08 52.11
CA MET A 1 10.92 19.43 52.46
C MET A 1 11.07 20.22 51.16
N LYS A 2 10.39 21.40 51.12
CA LYS A 2 10.64 22.61 50.28
C LYS A 2 10.68 22.44 48.77
N ARG A 3 9.58 22.63 47.98
CA ARG A 3 9.04 23.90 47.44
C ARG A 3 10.11 24.91 46.97
N ARG A 4 10.12 25.20 45.65
CA ARG A 4 10.19 26.56 45.10
C ARG A 4 9.61 26.61 43.69
N LEU A 5 8.47 27.31 43.59
CA LEU A 5 7.92 27.98 42.43
C LEU A 5 8.84 29.16 42.02
N LEU A 6 8.92 29.43 40.75
CA LEU A 6 9.08 30.84 40.27
C LEU A 6 8.34 30.96 38.89
N ALA A 7 7.34 31.82 38.94
CA ALA A 7 6.67 32.40 37.79
C ALA A 7 7.18 33.85 37.62
N VAL A 8 7.32 34.33 36.37
CA VAL A 8 7.29 35.77 35.99
C VAL A 8 7.08 35.85 34.47
N LEU A 9 5.89 36.26 33.98
CA LEU A 9 5.39 37.55 33.49
C LEU A 9 5.92 38.03 32.12
N LEU A 10 5.04 37.97 31.14
CA LEU A 10 4.40 39.00 30.32
C LEU A 10 5.24 40.21 29.90
N THR A 11 5.30 40.48 28.59
CA THR A 11 5.04 41.83 28.03
C THR A 11 4.46 41.74 26.62
N ALA A 12 3.35 42.40 26.45
CA ALA A 12 2.65 42.69 25.21
C ALA A 12 3.31 43.90 24.49
N GLY A 13 3.27 43.92 23.20
CA GLY A 13 3.66 45.07 22.39
C GLY A 13 2.85 45.11 21.08
N LEU A 14 1.77 45.85 21.14
CA LEU A 14 0.91 46.26 20.03
C LEU A 14 1.54 47.44 19.31
N VAL A 15 1.69 47.45 17.99
CA VAL A 15 1.75 48.69 17.22
C VAL A 15 0.93 48.51 15.94
N LEU A 16 -0.18 49.27 15.92
CA LEU A 16 -0.96 49.62 14.75
C LEU A 16 -0.21 50.70 13.94
N SER A 17 -0.25 50.62 12.62
CA SER A 17 -0.32 51.83 11.79
C SER A 17 -1.03 51.53 10.48
N MET A 18 -2.20 52.13 10.37
CA MET A 18 -2.96 52.39 9.13
C MET A 18 -2.26 53.49 8.34
N THR A 19 -2.28 53.41 7.02
CA THR A 19 -2.54 54.60 6.21
C THR A 19 -3.20 54.19 4.88
N ALA A 20 -4.32 54.83 4.62
CA ALA A 20 -5.16 54.77 3.44
C ALA A 20 -4.73 55.89 2.45
N CYS A 21 -5.14 55.72 1.22
CA CYS A 21 -5.57 56.71 0.18
C CYS A 21 -5.24 56.08 -1.17
N GLY A 22 -6.12 55.89 -2.12
CA GLY A 22 -7.27 56.69 -2.56
C GLY A 22 -7.00 57.15 -3.99
N GLY A 23 -7.88 56.84 -4.93
CA GLY A 23 -7.80 57.41 -6.29
C GLY A 23 -8.59 56.60 -7.32
N LYS A 24 -9.83 57.03 -7.51
CA LYS A 24 -10.76 56.82 -8.64
C LYS A 24 -10.18 57.35 -9.95
N SER A 25 -10.55 56.89 -11.14
CA SER A 25 -11.77 57.07 -11.92
C SER A 25 -11.49 56.69 -13.39
N GLU A 26 -12.48 56.07 -13.98
CA GLU A 26 -13.33 56.42 -15.14
C GLU A 26 -12.73 56.20 -16.51
N GLU A 27 -13.31 55.29 -17.27
CA GLU A 27 -14.46 55.37 -18.21
C GLU A 27 -14.09 55.91 -19.61
N SER A 28 -14.43 55.14 -20.61
CA SER A 28 -15.09 55.45 -21.90
C SER A 28 -14.59 54.50 -22.98
N ALA A 29 -15.34 53.56 -23.49
CA ALA A 29 -16.50 53.56 -24.38
C ALA A 29 -16.18 53.91 -25.85
N SER A 30 -16.81 53.09 -26.71
CA SER A 30 -17.21 53.34 -28.12
C SER A 30 -16.10 53.07 -29.14
N GLY A 31 -16.32 52.37 -30.24
CA GLY A 31 -17.50 51.90 -30.90
C GLY A 31 -17.15 51.56 -32.33
N SER A 32 -17.99 50.72 -32.93
CA SER A 32 -18.47 50.71 -34.31
C SER A 32 -17.57 50.26 -35.42
N ALA A 33 -17.80 49.09 -35.98
CA ALA A 33 -18.71 48.75 -37.09
C ALA A 33 -18.22 49.16 -38.48
N SER A 34 -18.29 48.24 -39.35
CA SER A 34 -18.92 48.04 -40.64
C SER A 34 -18.02 47.33 -41.63
N GLU A 35 -18.47 46.19 -42.12
CA GLU A 35 -19.10 45.97 -43.45
C GLU A 35 -18.18 46.33 -44.60
N ASP A 36 -18.00 45.60 -45.65
CA ASP A 36 -18.93 44.80 -46.46
C ASP A 36 -18.17 44.15 -47.68
N THR A 37 -18.76 43.05 -48.17
CA THR A 37 -18.84 42.65 -49.58
C THR A 37 -17.55 42.31 -50.36
N SER A 38 -17.49 41.33 -51.18
CA SER A 38 -18.30 40.50 -52.02
C SER A 38 -17.40 39.65 -52.96
N ALA A 39 -17.80 38.44 -53.11
CA ALA A 39 -18.20 37.68 -54.29
C ALA A 39 -17.20 37.35 -55.43
N ALA A 40 -17.25 36.03 -55.68
CA ALA A 40 -17.25 35.30 -56.94
C ALA A 40 -15.90 35.13 -57.67
N ASP A 41 -15.50 34.05 -58.21
CA ASP A 41 -16.17 33.00 -59.01
C ASP A 41 -15.18 31.89 -59.40
N ALA A 42 -15.74 30.70 -59.51
CA ALA A 42 -15.46 29.61 -60.44
C ALA A 42 -14.11 28.92 -60.62
N GLY A 43 -14.16 27.64 -60.37
CA GLY A 43 -13.88 26.63 -61.37
C GLY A 43 -12.57 25.88 -61.32
N GLY A 44 -12.62 24.58 -61.12
CA GLY A 44 -11.54 23.66 -61.45
C GLY A 44 -11.58 22.33 -60.69
N GLU A 45 -11.94 21.30 -61.43
CA GLU A 45 -12.13 19.90 -61.08
C GLU A 45 -10.93 19.22 -60.42
N ALA A 46 -11.24 18.33 -59.48
CA ALA A 46 -10.79 16.95 -59.22
C ALA A 46 -9.29 16.63 -59.25
N ASP A 47 -8.79 16.18 -58.10
CA ASP A 47 -8.10 14.90 -58.01
C ASP A 47 -8.26 14.29 -56.61
N ALA A 48 -8.59 12.98 -56.59
CA ALA A 48 -8.75 12.20 -55.39
C ALA A 48 -7.38 11.81 -54.85
N GLY A 49 -7.05 12.31 -53.65
CA GLY A 49 -5.95 11.82 -52.85
C GLY A 49 -6.49 11.43 -51.48
N GLU A 50 -6.62 10.13 -51.26
CA GLU A 50 -6.78 9.56 -49.91
C GLU A 50 -5.63 10.07 -49.05
N ALA A 51 -5.93 10.95 -48.14
CA ALA A 51 -5.05 11.25 -46.99
C ALA A 51 -5.62 10.51 -45.80
N ASP A 52 -4.93 9.44 -45.45
CA ASP A 52 -4.98 8.72 -44.22
C ASP A 52 -4.77 9.75 -43.09
N ALA A 53 -5.84 10.14 -42.42
CA ALA A 53 -5.78 10.93 -41.20
C ALA A 53 -5.45 9.95 -40.11
N ALA A 54 -4.16 9.69 -39.90
CA ALA A 54 -3.67 9.17 -38.61
C ALA A 54 -4.05 10.21 -37.57
N ASP A 55 -4.99 9.83 -36.72
CA ASP A 55 -5.34 10.53 -35.48
C ASP A 55 -4.11 10.48 -34.59
N ASP A 56 -3.30 11.55 -34.61
CA ASP A 56 -2.18 11.77 -33.69
C ASP A 56 -2.78 12.12 -32.32
N ALA A 57 -3.24 11.09 -31.58
CA ALA A 57 -3.43 11.21 -30.16
C ALA A 57 -2.04 11.38 -29.56
N GLY A 58 -1.65 12.62 -29.32
CA GLY A 58 -0.39 13.01 -28.71
C GLY A 58 -0.22 12.37 -27.33
N GLY A 59 0.30 11.15 -27.30
CA GLY A 59 0.84 10.55 -26.10
C GLY A 59 2.02 11.40 -25.63
N ALA A 60 2.09 11.68 -24.31
CA ALA A 60 3.25 12.33 -23.72
C ALA A 60 4.51 11.51 -24.07
N ASP A 61 5.62 12.19 -24.39
CA ASP A 61 6.90 11.49 -24.58
C ASP A 61 7.23 10.75 -23.25
N ALA A 62 7.54 9.46 -23.33
CA ALA A 62 7.78 8.61 -22.16
C ALA A 62 8.83 9.22 -21.18
N LYS A 63 9.72 10.06 -21.68
CA LYS A 63 10.75 10.74 -20.85
C LYS A 63 10.22 11.87 -19.96
N ASP A 64 9.00 12.34 -20.21
CA ASP A 64 8.41 13.45 -19.46
C ASP A 64 7.38 12.95 -18.43
N ILE A 65 7.15 11.61 -18.33
CA ILE A 65 6.22 11.03 -17.37
C ILE A 65 6.92 10.72 -16.06
N SER A 66 6.33 11.22 -14.96
CA SER A 66 6.78 10.99 -13.58
C SER A 66 5.68 10.38 -12.73
N ILE A 67 5.99 9.26 -12.05
CA ILE A 67 5.06 8.58 -11.15
C ILE A 67 5.65 8.56 -9.74
N ALA A 68 4.87 9.05 -8.78
CA ALA A 68 5.20 8.91 -7.36
C ALA A 68 4.67 7.59 -6.80
N VAL A 69 5.48 6.90 -6.02
CA VAL A 69 5.08 5.72 -5.25
C VAL A 69 5.40 5.98 -3.78
N ASN A 70 4.43 5.79 -2.89
CA ASN A 70 4.62 5.90 -1.45
C ASN A 70 4.20 4.61 -0.77
N LEU A 71 5.16 3.87 -0.23
CA LEU A 71 4.99 2.58 0.43
C LEU A 71 4.86 2.76 1.94
N LYS A 72 4.48 1.70 2.67
CA LYS A 72 4.35 1.76 4.14
C LYS A 72 5.71 1.89 4.84
N THR A 73 6.77 1.38 4.23
CA THR A 73 8.19 1.54 4.66
C THR A 73 9.11 1.00 3.56
N LEU A 74 10.41 1.27 3.65
CA LEU A 74 11.43 0.60 2.81
C LEU A 74 12.34 -0.31 3.64
N ASN A 75 12.04 -0.48 4.92
CA ASN A 75 12.88 -1.23 5.87
C ASN A 75 12.44 -2.70 6.06
N SER A 76 11.59 -3.24 5.18
CA SER A 76 11.24 -4.66 5.17
C SER A 76 11.51 -5.31 3.81
N GLU A 77 11.68 -6.63 3.80
CA GLU A 77 11.90 -7.40 2.58
C GLU A 77 10.71 -7.30 1.62
N TYR A 78 9.48 -7.36 2.15
CA TYR A 78 8.25 -7.24 1.38
C TYR A 78 8.20 -5.94 0.56
N TRP A 79 8.39 -4.79 1.22
CA TRP A 79 8.35 -3.48 0.56
C TRP A 79 9.54 -3.25 -0.37
N GLY A 80 10.69 -3.84 -0.06
CA GLY A 80 11.84 -3.90 -0.96
C GLY A 80 11.53 -4.63 -2.27
N ASN A 81 10.76 -5.72 -2.21
CA ASN A 81 10.30 -6.46 -3.39
C ASN A 81 9.23 -5.67 -4.18
N VAL A 82 8.31 -4.97 -3.52
CA VAL A 82 7.35 -4.06 -4.20
C VAL A 82 8.12 -2.99 -4.98
N LYS A 83 9.10 -2.35 -4.33
CA LYS A 83 9.96 -1.35 -4.97
C LYS A 83 10.68 -1.92 -6.19
N ALA A 84 11.24 -3.11 -6.09
CA ALA A 84 11.93 -3.76 -7.21
C ALA A 84 11.00 -3.96 -8.42
N GLY A 85 9.72 -4.25 -8.19
CA GLY A 85 8.70 -4.30 -9.23
C GLY A 85 8.44 -2.94 -9.87
N CYS A 86 8.35 -1.89 -9.07
CA CYS A 86 8.20 -0.52 -9.57
C CYS A 86 9.41 -0.10 -10.41
N ASP A 87 10.62 -0.35 -9.91
CA ASP A 87 11.87 -0.02 -10.62
C ASP A 87 11.95 -0.75 -11.97
N LYS A 88 11.55 -2.03 -12.03
CA LYS A 88 11.50 -2.81 -13.26
C LYS A 88 10.54 -2.20 -14.30
N ALA A 89 9.34 -1.81 -13.87
CA ALA A 89 8.37 -1.17 -14.77
C ALA A 89 8.89 0.19 -15.27
N ALA A 90 9.53 0.98 -14.40
CA ALA A 90 10.15 2.24 -14.73
C ALA A 90 11.24 2.09 -15.83
N GLU A 91 12.10 1.08 -15.68
CA GLU A 91 13.14 0.76 -16.66
C GLU A 91 12.54 0.35 -18.02
N GLU A 92 11.52 -0.52 -18.00
CA GLU A 92 10.86 -1.03 -19.20
C GLU A 92 10.14 0.08 -19.98
N LEU A 93 9.48 1.00 -19.27
CA LEU A 93 8.73 2.12 -19.86
C LEU A 93 9.63 3.32 -20.22
N GLY A 94 10.83 3.41 -19.62
CA GLY A 94 11.75 4.55 -19.79
C GLY A 94 11.22 5.84 -19.13
N ILE A 95 10.47 5.73 -18.02
CA ILE A 95 9.85 6.83 -17.27
C ILE A 95 10.53 7.04 -15.92
N GLU A 96 10.24 8.18 -15.26
CA GLU A 96 10.69 8.42 -13.90
C GLU A 96 9.67 7.84 -12.88
N VAL A 97 10.16 7.01 -11.97
CA VAL A 97 9.37 6.50 -10.83
C VAL A 97 10.12 6.76 -9.53
N THR A 98 9.57 7.60 -8.67
CA THR A 98 10.15 7.90 -7.36
C THR A 98 9.46 7.11 -6.27
N VAL A 99 10.19 6.19 -5.61
CA VAL A 99 9.64 5.34 -4.55
C VAL A 99 10.13 5.81 -3.19
N ASN A 100 9.18 6.24 -2.33
CA ASN A 100 9.41 6.67 -0.96
C ASN A 100 8.61 5.80 0.02
N GLY A 101 8.95 5.90 1.30
CA GLY A 101 8.22 5.31 2.42
C GLY A 101 8.77 5.83 3.74
N PRO A 102 7.97 5.86 4.81
CA PRO A 102 8.43 6.26 6.14
C PRO A 102 9.41 5.25 6.74
N ASP A 103 10.03 5.61 7.85
CA ASP A 103 11.01 4.77 8.54
C ASP A 103 10.38 3.50 9.13
N ALA A 104 9.09 3.55 9.46
CA ALA A 104 8.30 2.40 9.92
C ALA A 104 6.83 2.58 9.52
N GLU A 105 6.08 1.48 9.42
CA GLU A 105 4.64 1.48 9.08
C GLU A 105 3.79 2.26 10.11
N SER A 106 4.27 2.43 11.34
CA SER A 106 3.63 3.24 12.39
C SER A 106 3.83 4.74 12.25
N GLU A 107 4.73 5.18 11.36
CA GLU A 107 5.08 6.60 11.17
C GLU A 107 4.13 7.30 10.18
N ILE A 108 2.82 7.28 10.49
CA ILE A 108 1.73 7.81 9.65
C ILE A 108 1.97 9.28 9.25
N ALA A 109 2.39 10.12 10.20
CA ALA A 109 2.64 11.54 9.94
C ALA A 109 3.79 11.77 8.94
N GLN A 110 4.81 10.89 8.98
CA GLN A 110 5.91 10.94 8.02
C GLN A 110 5.41 10.57 6.61
N GLN A 111 4.57 9.54 6.49
CA GLN A 111 3.96 9.17 5.21
C GLN A 111 3.13 10.31 4.61
N VAL A 112 2.25 10.92 5.41
CA VAL A 112 1.43 12.07 4.98
C VAL A 112 2.30 13.23 4.47
N THR A 113 3.41 13.53 5.15
CA THR A 113 4.36 14.57 4.72
C THR A 113 5.00 14.21 3.38
N GLN A 114 5.47 12.96 3.23
CA GLN A 114 6.10 12.48 2.00
C GLN A 114 5.14 12.51 0.80
N ILE A 115 3.86 12.13 0.99
CA ILE A 115 2.84 12.22 -0.04
C ILE A 115 2.66 13.68 -0.48
N GLY A 116 2.54 14.61 0.47
CA GLY A 116 2.45 16.05 0.17
C GLY A 116 3.66 16.57 -0.62
N ASP A 117 4.88 16.17 -0.23
CA ASP A 117 6.12 16.54 -0.91
C ASP A 117 6.19 15.97 -2.33
N GLN A 118 5.71 14.73 -2.54
CA GLN A 118 5.64 14.11 -3.87
C GLN A 118 4.63 14.80 -4.77
N LEU A 119 3.43 15.13 -4.27
CA LEU A 119 2.41 15.86 -5.04
C LEU A 119 2.87 17.28 -5.40
N ALA A 120 3.70 17.91 -4.58
CA ALA A 120 4.26 19.23 -4.87
C ALA A 120 5.30 19.22 -6.01
N GLN A 121 5.68 18.06 -6.53
CA GLN A 121 6.60 17.90 -7.66
C GLN A 121 5.89 17.76 -9.02
N ASP A 122 4.57 18.05 -9.07
CA ASP A 122 3.75 17.98 -10.28
C ASP A 122 3.83 16.62 -11.00
N VAL A 123 3.72 15.52 -10.22
CA VAL A 123 3.75 14.16 -10.75
C VAL A 123 2.48 13.83 -11.56
N ASP A 124 2.61 12.97 -12.57
CA ASP A 124 1.51 12.59 -13.46
C ASP A 124 0.59 11.53 -12.87
N ALA A 125 1.05 10.75 -11.89
CA ALA A 125 0.24 9.83 -11.10
C ALA A 125 0.87 9.56 -9.74
N ILE A 126 0.05 9.10 -8.78
CA ILE A 126 0.53 8.64 -7.48
C ILE A 126 -0.02 7.25 -7.14
N ILE A 127 0.87 6.39 -6.62
CA ILE A 127 0.57 5.04 -6.14
C ILE A 127 0.88 4.99 -4.65
N VAL A 128 -0.07 4.56 -3.81
CA VAL A 128 0.10 4.59 -2.35
C VAL A 128 -0.29 3.25 -1.72
N ALA A 129 0.59 2.73 -0.85
CA ALA A 129 0.27 1.72 0.14
C ALA A 129 0.07 2.42 1.49
N PRO A 130 -1.17 2.60 1.98
CA PRO A 130 -1.44 3.47 3.12
C PRO A 130 -1.05 2.84 4.46
N CYS A 131 -0.32 3.58 5.30
CA CYS A 131 -0.13 3.23 6.72
C CYS A 131 -1.43 3.41 7.51
N ASP A 132 -2.22 4.44 7.16
CA ASP A 132 -3.54 4.73 7.72
C ASP A 132 -4.44 5.27 6.60
N THR A 133 -5.63 4.67 6.45
CA THR A 133 -6.52 4.97 5.32
C THR A 133 -7.10 6.38 5.37
N ASP A 134 -7.46 6.86 6.55
CA ASP A 134 -8.08 8.17 6.73
C ASP A 134 -7.06 9.31 6.55
N ALA A 135 -5.87 9.15 7.14
CA ALA A 135 -4.79 10.12 7.02
C ALA A 135 -4.30 10.26 5.57
N VAL A 136 -4.14 9.13 4.87
CA VAL A 136 -3.72 9.11 3.47
C VAL A 136 -4.81 9.67 2.55
N SER A 137 -6.09 9.35 2.80
CA SER A 137 -7.20 9.96 2.04
C SER A 137 -7.18 11.47 2.16
N GLY A 138 -6.98 12.01 3.36
CA GLY A 138 -6.85 13.46 3.57
C GLY A 138 -5.66 14.08 2.83
N ALA A 139 -4.51 13.39 2.79
CA ALA A 139 -3.33 13.85 2.07
C ALA A 139 -3.52 13.88 0.55
N LEU A 140 -4.37 12.98 0.02
CA LEU A 140 -4.63 12.84 -1.41
C LEU A 140 -5.81 13.69 -1.93
N GLU A 141 -6.51 14.46 -1.07
CA GLU A 141 -7.68 15.27 -1.50
C GLU A 141 -7.35 16.19 -2.67
N SER A 142 -6.16 16.81 -2.68
CA SER A 142 -5.73 17.71 -3.75
C SER A 142 -5.44 17.01 -5.08
N ALA A 143 -5.14 15.70 -5.05
CA ALA A 143 -4.89 14.90 -6.24
C ALA A 143 -6.18 14.31 -6.85
N SER A 144 -7.30 14.36 -6.09
CA SER A 144 -8.57 13.76 -6.50
C SER A 144 -9.15 14.41 -7.76
N GLY A 145 -9.20 13.64 -8.84
CA GLY A 145 -9.70 14.08 -10.14
C GLY A 145 -8.72 14.92 -10.97
N GLU A 146 -7.53 15.23 -10.45
CA GLU A 146 -6.49 15.96 -11.17
C GLU A 146 -5.49 14.97 -11.82
N ILE A 147 -5.05 13.95 -11.07
CA ILE A 147 -4.15 12.90 -11.54
C ILE A 147 -4.68 11.52 -11.17
N PRO A 148 -4.27 10.44 -11.87
CA PRO A 148 -4.57 9.06 -11.48
C PRO A 148 -4.02 8.73 -10.08
N VAL A 149 -4.89 8.19 -9.20
CA VAL A 149 -4.55 7.74 -7.84
C VAL A 149 -4.76 6.24 -7.75
N PHE A 150 -3.69 5.52 -7.44
CA PHE A 150 -3.70 4.07 -7.25
C PHE A 150 -3.43 3.72 -5.80
N PHE A 151 -4.12 2.70 -5.31
CA PHE A 151 -3.77 2.05 -4.05
C PHE A 151 -3.20 0.67 -4.32
N ILE A 152 -2.22 0.27 -3.51
CA ILE A 152 -1.65 -1.09 -3.55
C ILE A 152 -1.64 -1.70 -2.15
N ASP A 153 -1.66 -3.04 -2.08
CA ASP A 153 -1.65 -3.84 -0.86
C ASP A 153 -2.90 -3.68 0.01
N GLN A 154 -3.30 -2.47 0.29
CA GLN A 154 -4.47 -2.12 1.09
C GLN A 154 -5.39 -1.19 0.31
N ASP A 155 -6.65 -1.60 0.12
CA ASP A 155 -7.65 -0.77 -0.55
C ASP A 155 -8.18 0.35 0.36
N VAL A 156 -8.54 1.46 -0.28
CA VAL A 156 -9.10 2.66 0.39
C VAL A 156 -10.37 3.09 -0.32
N ASP A 157 -11.41 3.40 0.46
CA ASP A 157 -12.60 4.05 -0.05
C ASP A 157 -12.32 5.56 -0.27
N PHE A 158 -11.76 5.84 -1.45
CA PHE A 158 -11.35 7.18 -1.85
C PHE A 158 -12.07 7.58 -3.15
N PRO A 159 -12.82 8.71 -3.16
CA PRO A 159 -13.64 9.10 -4.32
C PRO A 159 -12.84 9.31 -5.60
N GLY A 160 -11.58 9.72 -5.49
CA GLY A 160 -10.65 9.92 -6.62
C GLY A 160 -9.87 8.70 -7.04
N LYS A 161 -10.13 7.51 -6.44
CA LYS A 161 -9.40 6.29 -6.75
C LYS A 161 -9.57 5.87 -8.21
N THR A 162 -8.44 5.73 -8.90
CA THR A 162 -8.38 5.18 -10.26
C THR A 162 -8.48 3.67 -10.22
N SER A 163 -7.64 3.00 -9.40
CA SER A 163 -7.60 1.54 -9.28
C SER A 163 -6.98 1.12 -7.95
N PHE A 164 -7.25 -0.13 -7.56
CA PHE A 164 -6.57 -0.86 -6.50
C PHE A 164 -5.87 -2.09 -7.07
N VAL A 165 -4.62 -2.34 -6.66
CA VAL A 165 -3.83 -3.53 -7.02
C VAL A 165 -3.41 -4.23 -5.74
N GLY A 166 -3.87 -5.46 -5.52
CA GLY A 166 -3.55 -6.16 -4.28
C GLY A 166 -4.14 -7.54 -4.13
N THR A 167 -3.89 -8.15 -2.98
CA THR A 167 -4.32 -9.49 -2.64
C THR A 167 -5.71 -9.48 -1.98
N SER A 168 -6.54 -10.49 -2.28
CA SER A 168 -7.74 -10.79 -1.48
C SER A 168 -7.31 -11.37 -0.12
N ASN A 169 -7.08 -10.49 0.86
CA ASN A 169 -6.51 -10.84 2.15
C ASN A 169 -7.37 -11.82 2.96
N VAL A 170 -8.72 -11.68 2.91
CA VAL A 170 -9.64 -12.59 3.59
C VAL A 170 -9.54 -14.00 2.99
N ASP A 171 -9.62 -14.12 1.66
CA ASP A 171 -9.62 -15.43 0.99
C ASP A 171 -8.25 -16.14 1.12
N ALA A 172 -7.16 -15.36 1.04
CA ALA A 172 -5.82 -15.88 1.20
C ALA A 172 -5.59 -16.41 2.63
N ALA A 173 -5.92 -15.61 3.66
CA ALA A 173 -5.78 -16.02 5.05
C ALA A 173 -6.72 -17.18 5.42
N LYS A 174 -7.93 -17.24 4.82
CA LYS A 174 -8.86 -18.36 4.99
C LYS A 174 -8.22 -19.69 4.60
N LYS A 175 -7.43 -19.74 3.52
CA LYS A 175 -6.67 -20.94 3.12
C LYS A 175 -5.69 -21.37 4.22
N GLY A 176 -5.04 -20.42 4.91
CA GLY A 176 -4.17 -20.70 6.06
C GLY A 176 -4.91 -21.32 7.23
N GLY A 177 -6.07 -20.74 7.60
CA GLY A 177 -6.95 -21.29 8.64
C GLY A 177 -7.45 -22.70 8.30
N GLN A 178 -7.87 -22.91 7.05
CA GLN A 178 -8.29 -24.24 6.56
C GLN A 178 -7.14 -25.27 6.60
N TYR A 179 -5.93 -24.86 6.23
CA TYR A 179 -4.77 -25.73 6.28
C TYR A 179 -4.47 -26.20 7.71
N VAL A 180 -4.43 -25.25 8.67
CA VAL A 180 -4.21 -25.55 10.08
C VAL A 180 -5.34 -26.44 10.61
N GLY A 181 -6.60 -26.07 10.38
CA GLY A 181 -7.75 -26.84 10.83
C GLY A 181 -7.75 -28.30 10.33
N LYS A 182 -7.36 -28.50 9.08
CA LYS A 182 -7.22 -29.84 8.48
C LYS A 182 -6.07 -30.64 9.10
N LYS A 183 -4.95 -29.96 9.41
CA LYS A 183 -3.72 -30.61 9.92
C LYS A 183 -3.85 -31.06 11.36
N ILE A 184 -4.38 -30.20 12.25
CA ILE A 184 -4.33 -30.42 13.71
C ILE A 184 -5.67 -30.83 14.33
N GLY A 185 -6.82 -30.57 13.68
CA GLY A 185 -8.14 -31.02 14.12
C GLY A 185 -8.81 -30.10 15.16
N LYS A 186 -10.03 -30.46 15.56
CA LYS A 186 -11.00 -29.58 16.22
C LYS A 186 -10.68 -29.15 17.66
N ASP A 187 -9.83 -29.88 18.37
CA ASP A 187 -9.52 -29.59 19.78
C ASP A 187 -8.21 -28.79 19.94
N ALA A 188 -7.68 -28.29 18.80
CA ALA A 188 -6.42 -27.58 18.77
C ALA A 188 -6.50 -26.20 19.43
N LYS A 189 -5.44 -25.85 20.15
CA LYS A 189 -5.21 -24.52 20.76
C LYS A 189 -4.49 -23.63 19.75
N VAL A 190 -5.23 -22.83 19.03
CA VAL A 190 -4.71 -21.92 18.00
C VAL A 190 -4.66 -20.51 18.54
N VAL A 191 -3.57 -19.80 18.29
CA VAL A 191 -3.45 -18.36 18.55
C VAL A 191 -3.22 -17.60 17.24
N ILE A 192 -3.59 -16.32 17.23
CA ILE A 192 -3.32 -15.42 16.11
C ILE A 192 -2.43 -14.29 16.59
N ILE A 193 -1.32 -14.07 15.89
CA ILE A 193 -0.51 -12.87 16.04
C ILE A 193 -0.85 -11.93 14.88
N TYR A 194 -1.73 -10.94 15.16
CA TYR A 194 -2.19 -9.98 14.19
C TYR A 194 -1.22 -8.79 14.08
N GLY A 195 -1.41 -7.92 13.09
CA GLY A 195 -0.54 -6.78 12.81
C GLY A 195 -0.80 -5.58 13.71
N GLN A 196 -0.91 -4.40 13.09
CA GLN A 196 -1.25 -3.18 13.82
C GLN A 196 -2.73 -3.16 14.19
N GLU A 197 -3.03 -2.59 15.36
CA GLU A 197 -4.40 -2.41 15.83
C GLU A 197 -5.18 -1.48 14.88
N GLY A 198 -6.33 -1.94 14.40
CA GLY A 198 -7.21 -1.16 13.52
C GLY A 198 -6.84 -1.19 12.04
N GLU A 199 -5.69 -1.69 11.66
CA GLU A 199 -5.28 -1.80 10.26
C GLU A 199 -6.20 -2.75 9.48
N SER A 200 -6.70 -2.31 8.30
CA SER A 200 -7.69 -3.09 7.54
C SER A 200 -7.12 -4.41 7.01
N THR A 201 -5.87 -4.46 6.58
CA THR A 201 -5.20 -5.69 6.13
C THR A 201 -5.06 -6.69 7.27
N SER A 202 -4.65 -6.20 8.48
CA SER A 202 -4.57 -7.01 9.69
C SER A 202 -5.94 -7.60 10.07
N ASN A 203 -6.98 -6.78 10.03
CA ASN A 203 -8.36 -7.21 10.30
C ASN A 203 -8.83 -8.25 9.28
N ALA A 204 -8.56 -8.04 7.99
CA ALA A 204 -8.97 -8.94 6.91
C ALA A 204 -8.29 -10.31 7.01
N ARG A 205 -6.97 -10.35 7.27
CA ARG A 205 -6.24 -11.62 7.48
C ARG A 205 -6.72 -12.34 8.73
N THR A 206 -6.90 -11.62 9.84
CA THR A 206 -7.45 -12.19 11.09
C THR A 206 -8.84 -12.78 10.86
N GLN A 207 -9.73 -12.08 10.15
CA GLN A 207 -11.04 -12.59 9.76
C GLN A 207 -10.91 -13.86 8.93
N GLY A 208 -10.10 -13.86 7.88
CA GLY A 208 -9.90 -15.03 7.03
C GLY A 208 -9.41 -16.25 7.80
N TYR A 209 -8.41 -16.08 8.67
CA TYR A 209 -7.94 -17.16 9.54
C TYR A 209 -9.05 -17.75 10.39
N LYS A 210 -9.85 -16.89 11.06
CA LYS A 210 -11.00 -17.34 11.86
C LYS A 210 -12.04 -18.08 11.03
N GLU A 211 -12.37 -17.58 9.84
CA GLU A 211 -13.33 -18.24 8.94
C GLU A 211 -12.83 -19.63 8.52
N GLY A 212 -11.54 -19.74 8.17
CA GLY A 212 -10.93 -21.01 7.79
C GLY A 212 -10.88 -22.02 8.93
N LEU A 213 -10.53 -21.59 10.15
CA LEU A 213 -10.52 -22.42 11.36
C LEU A 213 -11.94 -22.88 11.76
N ALA A 214 -12.93 -21.99 11.61
CA ALA A 214 -14.33 -22.27 11.99
C ALA A 214 -14.94 -23.42 11.18
N GLU A 215 -14.48 -23.67 9.94
CA GLU A 215 -14.91 -24.82 9.13
C GLU A 215 -14.57 -26.18 9.80
N PHE A 216 -13.58 -26.19 10.70
CA PHE A 216 -13.15 -27.35 11.48
C PHE A 216 -13.62 -27.29 12.95
N GLY A 217 -14.42 -26.28 13.32
CA GLY A 217 -14.93 -26.09 14.68
C GLY A 217 -13.88 -25.60 15.65
N ILE A 218 -12.83 -24.89 15.15
CA ILE A 218 -11.77 -24.30 15.95
C ILE A 218 -12.04 -22.80 16.10
N GLU A 219 -11.95 -22.30 17.34
CA GLU A 219 -11.91 -20.88 17.67
C GLU A 219 -10.53 -20.56 18.24
N PRO A 220 -9.86 -19.48 17.79
CA PRO A 220 -8.58 -19.06 18.38
C PRO A 220 -8.75 -18.79 19.88
N ILE A 221 -7.83 -19.34 20.69
CA ILE A 221 -7.86 -19.16 22.17
C ILE A 221 -7.32 -17.81 22.62
N ALA A 222 -6.58 -17.12 21.77
CA ALA A 222 -6.08 -15.77 21.98
C ALA A 222 -5.67 -15.10 20.66
N GLU A 223 -5.68 -13.77 20.70
CA GLU A 223 -5.17 -12.90 19.64
C GLU A 223 -4.29 -11.83 20.31
N MET A 224 -3.11 -11.57 19.75
CA MET A 224 -2.18 -10.53 20.21
C MET A 224 -1.57 -9.78 19.02
N SER A 225 -1.30 -8.49 19.21
CA SER A 225 -0.63 -7.68 18.19
C SER A 225 0.87 -7.99 18.16
N GLY A 226 1.38 -8.28 16.96
CA GLY A 226 2.81 -8.32 16.63
C GLY A 226 3.28 -7.04 15.95
N ASN A 227 2.37 -6.08 15.73
CA ASN A 227 2.67 -4.77 15.13
C ASN A 227 3.46 -4.86 13.80
N ASN A 228 3.27 -5.93 13.02
CA ASN A 228 3.97 -6.25 11.77
C ASN A 228 5.50 -6.40 11.91
N VAL A 229 6.04 -6.55 13.13
CA VAL A 229 7.49 -6.53 13.42
C VAL A 229 7.91 -7.75 14.23
N SER A 230 9.03 -8.35 13.86
CA SER A 230 9.55 -9.58 14.47
C SER A 230 9.75 -9.45 15.99
N ASP A 231 10.38 -8.36 16.49
CA ASP A 231 10.64 -8.18 17.91
C ASP A 231 9.37 -8.08 18.75
N THR A 232 8.35 -7.37 18.25
CA THR A 232 7.05 -7.26 18.94
C THR A 232 6.31 -8.59 18.92
N ALA A 233 6.33 -9.30 17.80
CA ALA A 233 5.72 -10.63 17.67
C ALA A 233 6.40 -11.67 18.58
N LYS A 234 7.73 -11.59 18.73
CA LYS A 234 8.47 -12.42 19.69
C LYS A 234 7.96 -12.20 21.10
N ALA A 235 7.88 -10.95 21.56
CA ALA A 235 7.38 -10.62 22.88
C ALA A 235 5.91 -11.08 23.08
N ALA A 236 5.06 -10.89 22.06
CA ALA A 236 3.67 -11.37 22.08
C ALA A 236 3.59 -12.91 22.22
N MET A 237 4.45 -13.64 21.48
CA MET A 237 4.48 -15.10 21.59
C MET A 237 5.03 -15.59 22.93
N GLU A 238 6.04 -14.94 23.50
CA GLU A 238 6.54 -15.24 24.86
C GLU A 238 5.44 -15.10 25.92
N ASP A 239 4.61 -14.05 25.82
CA ASP A 239 3.45 -13.86 26.70
C ASP A 239 2.39 -14.95 26.50
N LEU A 240 2.08 -15.32 25.23
CA LEU A 240 1.15 -16.40 24.92
C LEU A 240 1.64 -17.76 25.45
N LEU A 241 2.91 -18.11 25.24
CA LEU A 241 3.52 -19.33 25.76
C LEU A 241 3.42 -19.41 27.28
N THR A 242 3.74 -18.29 27.96
CA THR A 242 3.62 -18.20 29.43
C THR A 242 2.17 -18.37 29.88
N ARG A 243 1.22 -17.66 29.22
CA ARG A 243 -0.22 -17.68 29.56
C ARG A 243 -0.83 -19.06 29.43
N PHE A 244 -0.41 -19.83 28.42
CA PHE A 244 -0.96 -21.16 28.12
C PHE A 244 -0.04 -22.30 28.54
N ASN A 245 0.99 -22.07 29.35
CA ASN A 245 1.94 -23.08 29.84
C ASN A 245 2.60 -23.89 28.69
N ASN A 246 2.93 -23.22 27.59
CA ASN A 246 3.46 -23.81 26.35
C ASN A 246 2.48 -24.78 25.64
N GLU A 247 1.21 -24.80 26.02
CA GLU A 247 0.20 -25.67 25.41
C GLU A 247 -0.53 -24.95 24.26
N ILE A 248 0.21 -24.64 23.19
CA ILE A 248 -0.28 -24.05 21.93
C ILE A 248 0.07 -25.00 20.80
N ASP A 249 -0.89 -25.34 19.93
CA ASP A 249 -0.70 -26.28 18.82
C ASP A 249 -0.37 -25.55 17.49
N ALA A 250 -0.87 -24.32 17.32
CA ALA A 250 -0.57 -23.52 16.13
C ALA A 250 -0.63 -22.03 16.37
N VAL A 251 0.14 -21.30 15.54
CA VAL A 251 0.17 -19.83 15.45
C VAL A 251 -0.07 -19.42 14.01
N LEU A 252 -1.07 -18.58 13.77
CA LEU A 252 -1.33 -17.93 12.49
C LEU A 252 -0.86 -16.49 12.59
N CYS A 253 0.13 -16.13 11.79
CA CYS A 253 0.81 -14.84 11.87
C CYS A 253 0.35 -13.90 10.75
N MET A 254 0.32 -12.59 11.06
CA MET A 254 -0.06 -11.53 10.14
C MET A 254 0.82 -11.54 8.88
N ASN A 255 2.12 -11.67 9.08
CA ASN A 255 3.14 -11.69 8.03
C ASN A 255 4.33 -12.56 8.41
N ASP A 256 5.32 -12.66 7.53
CA ASP A 256 6.51 -13.49 7.77
C ASP A 256 7.40 -12.92 8.86
N ASP A 257 7.51 -11.59 8.99
CA ASP A 257 8.27 -10.97 10.08
C ASP A 257 7.69 -11.37 11.44
N THR A 258 6.36 -11.38 11.58
CA THR A 258 5.70 -11.84 12.82
C THR A 258 5.84 -13.36 13.02
N ALA A 259 5.86 -14.15 11.95
CA ALA A 259 6.09 -15.59 12.04
C ALA A 259 7.52 -15.94 12.50
N ILE A 260 8.52 -15.21 11.99
CA ILE A 260 9.92 -15.34 12.39
C ILE A 260 10.09 -14.95 13.88
N GLY A 261 9.41 -13.88 14.31
CA GLY A 261 9.39 -13.49 15.71
C GLY A 261 8.77 -14.55 16.63
N ALA A 262 7.61 -15.09 16.23
CA ALA A 262 6.95 -16.17 16.96
C ALA A 262 7.82 -17.44 17.00
N LEU A 263 8.45 -17.82 15.91
CA LEU A 263 9.39 -18.95 15.84
C LEU A 263 10.54 -18.76 16.82
N SER A 264 11.14 -17.55 16.87
CA SER A 264 12.24 -17.25 17.79
C SER A 264 11.83 -17.45 19.25
N ALA A 265 10.63 -17.01 19.65
CA ALA A 265 10.10 -17.23 21.00
C ALA A 265 9.89 -18.72 21.30
N CYS A 266 9.36 -19.48 20.32
CA CYS A 266 9.17 -20.94 20.47
C CYS A 266 10.51 -21.69 20.59
N GLN A 267 11.54 -21.26 19.85
CA GLN A 267 12.89 -21.82 19.92
C GLN A 267 13.52 -21.55 21.31
N ASP A 268 13.41 -20.31 21.82
CA ASP A 268 13.91 -19.94 23.14
C ASP A 268 13.21 -20.72 24.26
N ALA A 269 11.92 -21.04 24.09
CA ALA A 269 11.15 -21.88 25.01
C ALA A 269 11.38 -23.39 24.82
N GLY A 270 12.05 -23.82 23.75
CA GLY A 270 12.30 -25.22 23.43
C GLY A 270 11.08 -26.02 22.97
N VAL A 271 10.08 -25.34 22.34
CA VAL A 271 8.81 -25.93 21.88
C VAL A 271 8.54 -25.73 20.39
N ALA A 272 9.51 -25.26 19.63
CA ALA A 272 9.32 -24.91 18.23
C ALA A 272 8.89 -26.12 17.36
N GLU A 273 9.35 -27.34 17.67
CA GLU A 273 9.01 -28.56 16.94
C GLU A 273 7.55 -29.02 17.19
N ASP A 274 6.93 -28.54 18.27
CA ASP A 274 5.58 -28.94 18.69
C ASP A 274 4.49 -27.98 18.17
N ILE A 275 4.87 -26.81 17.64
CA ILE A 275 3.95 -25.74 17.28
C ILE A 275 3.96 -25.49 15.77
N THR A 276 2.80 -25.60 15.12
CA THR A 276 2.62 -25.27 13.70
C THR A 276 2.56 -23.74 13.52
N ILE A 277 3.56 -23.15 12.86
CA ILE A 277 3.62 -21.69 12.62
C ILE A 277 3.46 -21.40 11.14
N ILE A 278 2.49 -20.52 10.81
CA ILE A 278 2.22 -20.10 9.42
C ILE A 278 2.42 -18.59 9.31
N GLY A 279 3.24 -18.19 8.31
CA GLY A 279 3.47 -16.82 7.91
C GLY A 279 2.57 -16.38 6.75
N PHE A 280 2.82 -15.17 6.30
CA PHE A 280 2.17 -14.55 5.16
C PHE A 280 3.19 -13.60 4.51
N ASP A 281 3.26 -13.52 3.21
CA ASP A 281 4.01 -12.67 2.28
C ASP A 281 4.91 -13.47 1.33
N GLY A 282 5.50 -14.59 1.77
CA GLY A 282 6.46 -15.37 0.98
C GLY A 282 7.83 -14.69 0.87
N ASN A 283 8.25 -13.99 1.93
CA ASN A 283 9.58 -13.42 2.01
C ASN A 283 10.64 -14.51 1.92
N GLN A 284 11.78 -14.22 1.26
CA GLN A 284 12.84 -15.21 1.06
C GLN A 284 13.31 -15.82 2.37
N SER A 285 13.44 -15.00 3.41
CA SER A 285 13.79 -15.42 4.77
C SER A 285 12.81 -16.45 5.36
N ALA A 286 11.51 -16.31 5.11
CA ALA A 286 10.49 -17.26 5.56
C ALA A 286 10.46 -18.50 4.68
N VAL A 287 10.61 -18.38 3.36
CA VAL A 287 10.69 -19.52 2.43
C VAL A 287 11.87 -20.44 2.78
N GLU A 288 13.03 -19.89 3.16
CA GLU A 288 14.18 -20.65 3.64
C GLU A 288 13.85 -21.44 4.91
N LEU A 289 13.12 -20.82 5.86
CA LEU A 289 12.69 -21.50 7.10
C LEU A 289 11.63 -22.58 6.82
N VAL A 290 10.74 -22.37 5.84
CA VAL A 290 9.77 -23.38 5.40
C VAL A 290 10.50 -24.56 4.74
N ALA A 291 11.48 -24.30 3.88
CA ALA A 291 12.30 -25.36 3.23
C ALA A 291 13.10 -26.17 4.28
N ALA A 292 13.64 -25.51 5.29
CA ALA A 292 14.30 -26.16 6.43
C ALA A 292 13.33 -26.97 7.30
N GLY A 293 12.05 -26.56 7.37
CA GLY A 293 11.00 -27.16 8.18
C GLY A 293 10.87 -26.51 9.57
N ASP A 294 11.46 -25.32 9.76
CA ASP A 294 11.33 -24.51 10.98
C ASP A 294 10.01 -23.73 11.01
N LEU A 295 9.51 -23.30 9.85
CA LEU A 295 8.14 -22.84 9.64
C LEU A 295 7.35 -23.89 8.86
N GLU A 296 6.06 -24.00 9.15
CA GLU A 296 5.18 -24.95 8.46
C GLU A 296 4.86 -24.49 7.04
N ALA A 297 4.50 -23.21 6.88
CA ALA A 297 4.11 -22.63 5.60
C ALA A 297 4.17 -21.10 5.64
N THR A 298 4.17 -20.50 4.45
CA THR A 298 3.84 -19.10 4.25
C THR A 298 2.83 -18.93 3.10
N ILE A 299 1.93 -17.97 3.22
CA ILE A 299 1.00 -17.59 2.16
C ILE A 299 1.66 -16.48 1.34
N ALA A 300 2.36 -16.88 0.29
CA ALA A 300 3.15 -15.95 -0.51
C ALA A 300 2.27 -15.02 -1.32
N GLN A 301 2.48 -13.73 -1.16
CA GLN A 301 2.04 -12.70 -2.08
C GLN A 301 3.04 -12.57 -3.23
N GLN A 302 2.72 -11.73 -4.20
CA GLN A 302 3.61 -11.43 -5.32
C GLN A 302 3.96 -9.93 -5.32
N PRO A 303 4.73 -9.44 -4.33
CA PRO A 303 4.95 -8.01 -4.13
C PRO A 303 5.65 -7.34 -5.32
N SER A 304 6.59 -8.01 -5.97
CA SER A 304 7.24 -7.47 -7.17
C SER A 304 6.27 -7.34 -8.34
N GLU A 305 5.36 -8.30 -8.51
CA GLU A 305 4.30 -8.22 -9.54
C GLU A 305 3.31 -7.11 -9.21
N MET A 306 2.94 -6.94 -7.93
CA MET A 306 2.06 -5.87 -7.47
C MET A 306 2.64 -4.49 -7.82
N GLY A 307 3.90 -4.22 -7.50
CA GLY A 307 4.58 -2.96 -7.83
C GLY A 307 4.68 -2.74 -9.33
N TYR A 308 5.05 -3.78 -10.09
CA TYR A 308 5.16 -3.72 -11.55
C TYR A 308 3.80 -3.41 -12.21
N ILE A 309 2.75 -4.15 -11.85
CA ILE A 309 1.40 -3.96 -12.40
C ILE A 309 0.84 -2.58 -12.05
N ALA A 310 1.08 -2.09 -10.83
CA ALA A 310 0.60 -0.77 -10.42
C ALA A 310 1.22 0.34 -11.28
N VAL A 311 2.52 0.34 -11.51
CA VAL A 311 3.21 1.33 -12.37
C VAL A 311 2.74 1.21 -13.82
N MET A 312 2.64 -0.03 -14.38
CA MET A 312 2.15 -0.26 -15.74
C MET A 312 0.73 0.27 -15.95
N ASN A 313 -0.17 0.11 -14.97
CA ASN A 313 -1.54 0.61 -15.07
C ASN A 313 -1.63 2.12 -14.80
N ALA A 314 -0.77 2.69 -13.96
CA ALA A 314 -0.66 4.14 -13.81
C ALA A 314 -0.22 4.79 -15.13
N TYR A 315 0.78 4.23 -15.80
CA TYR A 315 1.21 4.67 -17.13
C TYR A 315 0.09 4.61 -18.16
N LYS A 316 -0.70 3.52 -18.22
CA LYS A 316 -1.88 3.42 -19.09
C LYS A 316 -2.90 4.51 -18.80
N ALA A 317 -3.21 4.75 -17.50
CA ALA A 317 -4.18 5.77 -17.09
C ALA A 317 -3.73 7.18 -17.50
N ILE A 318 -2.43 7.51 -17.35
CA ILE A 318 -1.85 8.77 -17.80
C ILE A 318 -2.05 8.97 -19.31
N ASN A 319 -1.91 7.90 -20.10
CA ASN A 319 -2.12 7.92 -21.54
C ASN A 319 -3.60 7.84 -21.96
N GLY A 320 -4.55 7.95 -21.02
CA GLY A 320 -5.98 7.96 -21.31
C GLY A 320 -6.59 6.58 -21.58
N GLU A 321 -5.85 5.50 -21.33
CA GLU A 321 -6.38 4.15 -21.44
C GLU A 321 -7.26 3.80 -20.23
N THR A 322 -8.26 2.95 -20.46
CA THR A 322 -9.12 2.45 -19.38
C THR A 322 -8.37 1.38 -18.57
N VAL A 323 -8.37 1.51 -17.25
CA VAL A 323 -7.83 0.52 -16.30
C VAL A 323 -8.96 -0.09 -15.46
N GLU A 324 -8.78 -1.35 -15.03
CA GLU A 324 -9.72 -2.00 -14.13
C GLU A 324 -9.72 -1.35 -12.76
N LYS A 325 -10.87 -1.31 -12.09
CA LYS A 325 -11.02 -0.70 -10.76
C LYS A 325 -10.33 -1.48 -9.65
N GLU A 326 -10.26 -2.80 -9.82
CA GLU A 326 -9.61 -3.73 -8.91
C GLU A 326 -8.80 -4.74 -9.73
N ILE A 327 -7.55 -4.90 -9.40
CA ILE A 327 -6.62 -5.81 -10.05
C ILE A 327 -6.11 -6.79 -8.99
N PRO A 328 -6.74 -7.99 -8.90
CA PRO A 328 -6.35 -8.97 -7.91
C PRO A 328 -5.00 -9.60 -8.26
N ILE A 329 -4.15 -9.75 -7.24
CA ILE A 329 -2.89 -10.49 -7.31
C ILE A 329 -3.07 -11.82 -6.56
N ASP A 330 -2.85 -12.93 -7.23
CA ASP A 330 -2.99 -14.27 -6.67
C ASP A 330 -1.92 -14.56 -5.61
N THR A 331 -2.28 -15.45 -4.66
CA THR A 331 -1.36 -15.93 -3.63
C THR A 331 -0.98 -17.39 -3.87
N ILE A 332 0.24 -17.74 -3.46
CA ILE A 332 0.80 -19.08 -3.52
C ILE A 332 0.93 -19.62 -2.10
N PHE A 333 0.40 -20.81 -1.82
CA PHE A 333 0.59 -21.45 -0.52
C PHE A 333 1.89 -22.28 -0.57
N ILE A 334 2.93 -21.78 0.12
CA ILE A 334 4.25 -22.39 0.16
C ILE A 334 4.36 -23.25 1.42
N THR A 335 4.62 -24.52 1.23
CA THR A 335 4.92 -25.52 2.26
C THR A 335 6.29 -26.16 1.97
N LYS A 336 6.77 -27.02 2.84
CA LYS A 336 8.02 -27.77 2.61
C LYS A 336 8.01 -28.54 1.29
N ASP A 337 6.85 -28.97 0.80
CA ASP A 337 6.75 -29.78 -0.41
C ASP A 337 7.09 -29.01 -1.69
N ASN A 338 6.91 -27.69 -1.70
CA ASN A 338 7.15 -26.84 -2.87
C ASN A 338 8.10 -25.64 -2.60
N ALA A 339 8.61 -25.47 -1.39
CA ALA A 339 9.46 -24.33 -1.02
C ALA A 339 10.72 -24.21 -1.88
N GLU A 340 11.31 -25.32 -2.28
CA GLU A 340 12.51 -25.36 -3.14
C GLU A 340 12.31 -24.64 -4.49
N GLU A 341 11.08 -24.56 -5.00
CA GLU A 341 10.74 -23.87 -6.26
C GLU A 341 10.79 -22.35 -6.12
N TYR A 342 10.74 -21.83 -4.88
CA TYR A 342 10.67 -20.40 -4.55
C TYR A 342 11.94 -19.87 -3.87
N LEU A 343 12.97 -20.72 -3.66
CA LEU A 343 14.29 -20.27 -3.21
C LEU A 343 15.00 -19.49 -4.32
N LYS A 344 15.62 -18.35 -3.96
CA LYS A 344 16.35 -17.47 -4.90
C LYS A 344 17.86 -17.60 -4.74
#